data_9aa1e4ac28fdf49f5a5a479bc606d0d9
#
_entry.id   9aa1e4ac28fdf49f5a5a479bc606d0d9
#
_cell.length_a   1.000
_cell.length_b   1.000
_cell.length_c   1.000
_cell.angle_alpha   90.00
_cell.angle_beta   90.00
_cell.angle_gamma   90.00
#
_symmetry.space_group_name_H-M   'P 1'
#
loop_
_entity.id
_entity.type
_entity.pdbx_description
1 polymer ?
#
loop_
_entity_poly.entity_id
_entity_poly.type
_entity_poly.pdbx_seq_one_letter_code
_entity_poly.pdbx_strand_id
1 'polypeptide(L)'
;MNVSLQNIDKVSAELTVKLEKADYQEKVDKELRTLRQKVDMPGFRKGMVPASLVKKMYGKSVIAEVVNKTLQEAVYNYIKENKVNMLGEPLPNEEKQQNIDFDTMDEFDFVFDIALAPEFKAEVSAKDKIDYYTIEVSDEMIDNQVKMYTQRTGKYDTVDTYQDNDMLKGLWLSWTKKAIRKKAAFR
;
A
#
# COMPACT_ATOMS: atom_id res chain seq x y z
N MET A 1 8.60 8.22 23.56
CA MET A 1 8.84 7.42 22.33
C MET A 1 10.33 7.29 22.09
N ASN A 2 10.86 6.09 21.94
CA ASN A 2 12.28 5.82 21.71
C ASN A 2 12.44 4.93 20.48
N VAL A 3 13.30 5.35 19.53
CA VAL A 3 13.59 4.60 18.31
C VAL A 3 15.09 4.31 18.29
N SER A 4 15.47 3.06 18.15
CA SER A 4 16.87 2.63 18.09
C SER A 4 17.12 1.72 16.89
N LEU A 5 18.23 1.96 16.20
CA LEU A 5 18.68 1.16 15.08
C LEU A 5 19.92 0.37 15.49
N GLN A 6 19.87 -0.94 15.32
CA GLN A 6 21.00 -1.84 15.56
C GLN A 6 21.38 -2.51 14.26
N ASN A 7 22.60 -2.25 13.78
CA ASN A 7 23.12 -2.93 12.61
C ASN A 7 23.48 -4.37 12.97
N ILE A 8 22.94 -5.33 12.23
CA ILE A 8 23.27 -6.76 12.36
C ILE A 8 24.48 -7.06 11.49
N ASP A 9 24.45 -6.57 10.26
CA ASP A 9 25.55 -6.69 9.31
C ASP A 9 25.61 -5.45 8.37
N LYS A 10 26.39 -5.54 7.27
CA LYS A 10 26.59 -4.42 6.34
C LYS A 10 25.34 -4.01 5.54
N VAL A 11 24.38 -4.91 5.44
CA VAL A 11 23.18 -4.74 4.58
C VAL A 11 21.88 -4.99 5.34
N SER A 12 21.96 -5.37 6.62
CA SER A 12 20.80 -5.68 7.47
C SER A 12 20.91 -4.95 8.79
N ALA A 13 19.79 -4.38 9.23
CA ALA A 13 19.65 -3.74 10.53
C ALA A 13 18.29 -4.03 11.14
N GLU A 14 18.22 -3.93 12.45
CA GLU A 14 17.01 -4.07 13.23
C GLU A 14 16.62 -2.69 13.81
N LEU A 15 15.40 -2.29 13.57
CA LEU A 15 14.82 -1.06 14.11
C LEU A 15 13.84 -1.41 15.21
N THR A 16 14.14 -0.99 16.43
CA THR A 16 13.25 -1.16 17.58
C THR A 16 12.58 0.17 17.91
N VAL A 17 11.26 0.17 18.00
CA VAL A 17 10.45 1.34 18.35
C VAL A 17 9.69 1.05 19.62
N LYS A 18 9.97 1.82 20.68
CA LYS A 18 9.25 1.76 21.95
C LYS A 18 8.26 2.90 22.06
N LEU A 19 6.99 2.55 22.19
CA LEU A 19 5.90 3.49 22.38
C LEU A 19 5.37 3.40 23.81
N GLU A 20 5.40 4.52 24.51
CA GLU A 20 4.82 4.67 25.83
C GLU A 20 3.41 5.28 25.73
N LYS A 21 2.58 5.07 26.74
CA LYS A 21 1.22 5.60 26.80
C LYS A 21 1.15 7.12 26.55
N ALA A 22 2.13 7.87 27.06
CA ALA A 22 2.20 9.32 26.88
C ALA A 22 2.29 9.74 25.39
N ASP A 23 2.87 8.88 24.54
CA ASP A 23 3.12 9.21 23.13
C ASP A 23 1.85 9.17 22.27
N TYR A 24 0.87 8.34 22.65
CA TYR A 24 -0.33 8.13 21.83
C TYR A 24 -1.66 8.48 22.53
N GLN A 25 -1.70 8.61 23.85
CA GLN A 25 -2.93 8.82 24.61
C GLN A 25 -3.70 10.08 24.18
N GLU A 26 -3.01 11.20 23.97
CA GLU A 26 -3.66 12.43 23.52
C GLU A 26 -4.30 12.27 22.13
N LYS A 27 -3.61 11.58 21.23
CA LYS A 27 -4.12 11.27 19.87
C LYS A 27 -5.34 10.35 19.96
N VAL A 28 -5.33 9.35 20.83
CA VAL A 28 -6.47 8.44 21.07
C VAL A 28 -7.67 9.21 21.59
N ASP A 29 -7.48 10.09 22.58
CA ASP A 29 -8.58 10.88 23.13
C ASP A 29 -9.20 11.81 22.08
N LYS A 30 -8.38 12.38 21.20
CA LYS A 30 -8.83 13.22 20.10
C LYS A 30 -9.63 12.42 19.08
N GLU A 31 -9.14 11.22 18.67
CA GLU A 31 -9.85 10.36 17.73
C GLU A 31 -11.17 9.84 18.32
N LEU A 32 -11.20 9.45 19.59
CA LEU A 32 -12.44 9.06 20.28
C LEU A 32 -13.48 10.19 20.32
N ARG A 33 -13.03 11.45 20.52
CA ARG A 33 -13.95 12.62 20.44
C ARG A 33 -14.49 12.83 19.04
N THR A 34 -13.64 12.69 18.02
CA THR A 34 -14.04 12.81 16.61
C THR A 34 -15.00 11.68 16.23
N LEU A 35 -14.70 10.45 16.63
CA LEU A 35 -15.53 9.28 16.38
C LEU A 35 -16.91 9.43 17.06
N ARG A 36 -16.96 9.92 18.29
CA ARG A 36 -18.21 10.19 19.03
C ARG A 36 -19.16 11.07 18.24
N GLN A 37 -18.65 12.07 17.51
CA GLN A 37 -19.50 12.98 16.73
C GLN A 37 -20.06 12.32 15.46
N LYS A 38 -19.38 11.29 14.94
CA LYS A 38 -19.73 10.61 13.68
C LYS A 38 -20.57 9.35 13.88
N VAL A 39 -20.39 8.68 15.02
CA VAL A 39 -21.07 7.41 15.34
C VAL A 39 -22.57 7.60 15.40
N ASP A 40 -23.27 6.74 14.67
CA ASP A 40 -24.71 6.56 14.75
C ASP A 40 -24.99 5.27 15.53
N MET A 41 -25.77 5.38 16.62
CA MET A 41 -26.05 4.26 17.50
C MET A 41 -27.52 4.23 17.86
N PRO A 42 -28.18 3.07 17.74
CA PRO A 42 -29.58 2.92 18.10
C PRO A 42 -29.85 3.39 19.54
N GLY A 43 -30.85 4.21 19.73
CA GLY A 43 -31.23 4.78 21.04
C GLY A 43 -30.49 6.07 21.43
N PHE A 44 -29.56 6.57 20.61
CA PHE A 44 -28.86 7.84 20.85
C PHE A 44 -28.93 8.75 19.63
N ARG A 45 -29.12 10.03 19.88
CA ARG A 45 -28.99 11.03 18.82
C ARG A 45 -27.51 11.12 18.39
N LYS A 46 -27.24 11.23 17.09
CA LYS A 46 -25.90 11.41 16.52
C LYS A 46 -25.11 12.47 17.27
N GLY A 47 -23.91 12.15 17.69
CA GLY A 47 -23.04 13.03 18.49
C GLY A 47 -23.34 13.07 19.99
N MET A 48 -24.44 12.47 20.47
CA MET A 48 -24.83 12.48 21.88
C MET A 48 -24.58 11.12 22.58
N VAL A 49 -23.87 10.22 21.94
CA VAL A 49 -23.48 8.93 22.54
C VAL A 49 -22.53 9.20 23.73
N PRO A 50 -22.73 8.55 24.91
CA PRO A 50 -21.82 8.69 26.05
C PRO A 50 -20.39 8.28 25.67
N ALA A 51 -19.40 9.08 26.08
CA ALA A 51 -17.99 8.82 25.77
C ALA A 51 -17.50 7.46 26.30
N SER A 52 -17.99 7.04 27.46
CA SER A 52 -17.69 5.72 28.05
C SER A 52 -18.15 4.57 27.16
N LEU A 53 -19.30 4.70 26.54
CA LEU A 53 -19.83 3.67 25.65
C LEU A 53 -19.02 3.59 24.33
N VAL A 54 -18.67 4.75 23.74
CA VAL A 54 -17.81 4.83 22.56
C VAL A 54 -16.44 4.20 22.88
N LYS A 55 -15.83 4.55 24.02
CA LYS A 55 -14.56 3.97 24.45
C LYS A 55 -14.65 2.46 24.65
N LYS A 56 -15.74 1.95 25.23
CA LYS A 56 -15.93 0.51 25.43
C LYS A 56 -16.07 -0.26 24.12
N MET A 57 -16.77 0.32 23.12
CA MET A 57 -17.04 -0.37 21.85
C MET A 57 -15.92 -0.22 20.84
N TYR A 58 -15.30 0.95 20.78
CA TYR A 58 -14.33 1.30 19.71
C TYR A 58 -12.92 1.58 20.24
N GLY A 59 -12.72 1.61 21.57
CA GLY A 59 -11.46 1.99 22.16
C GLY A 59 -10.29 1.17 21.65
N LYS A 60 -10.42 -0.15 21.61
CA LYS A 60 -9.38 -1.06 21.12
C LYS A 60 -9.00 -0.79 19.66
N SER A 61 -9.99 -0.64 18.80
CA SER A 61 -9.74 -0.35 17.37
C SER A 61 -9.08 1.02 17.17
N VAL A 62 -9.53 2.02 17.93
CA VAL A 62 -8.95 3.38 17.86
C VAL A 62 -7.51 3.40 18.40
N ILE A 63 -7.24 2.68 19.49
CA ILE A 63 -5.88 2.56 20.03
C ILE A 63 -4.97 1.90 18.98
N ALA A 64 -5.39 0.77 18.40
CA ALA A 64 -4.62 0.07 17.38
C ALA A 64 -4.33 0.97 16.15
N GLU A 65 -5.32 1.72 15.69
CA GLU A 65 -5.17 2.65 14.55
C GLU A 65 -4.20 3.79 14.88
N VAL A 66 -4.34 4.42 16.04
CA VAL A 66 -3.49 5.54 16.47
C VAL A 66 -2.05 5.06 16.73
N VAL A 67 -1.88 3.90 17.35
CA VAL A 67 -0.55 3.29 17.58
C VAL A 67 0.12 3.00 16.25
N ASN A 68 -0.56 2.36 15.30
CA ASN A 68 0.00 2.09 13.98
C ASN A 68 0.40 3.37 13.24
N LYS A 69 -0.45 4.40 13.28
CA LYS A 69 -0.14 5.68 12.66
C LYS A 69 1.07 6.37 13.31
N THR A 70 1.12 6.37 14.65
CA THR A 70 2.23 6.97 15.39
C THR A 70 3.53 6.21 15.13
N LEU A 71 3.46 4.88 15.04
CA LEU A 71 4.58 4.01 14.70
C LEU A 71 5.14 4.31 13.30
N GLN A 72 4.26 4.41 12.29
CA GLN A 72 4.67 4.78 10.93
C GLN A 72 5.32 6.16 10.86
N GLU A 73 4.74 7.15 11.54
CA GLU A 73 5.31 8.50 11.65
C GLU A 73 6.70 8.47 12.30
N ALA A 74 6.86 7.67 13.37
CA ALA A 74 8.12 7.52 14.09
C ALA A 74 9.23 6.91 13.23
N VAL A 75 8.92 5.79 12.57
CA VAL A 75 9.86 5.09 11.68
C VAL A 75 10.26 6.01 10.52
N TYR A 76 9.31 6.66 9.89
CA TYR A 76 9.59 7.58 8.78
C TYR A 76 10.49 8.75 9.19
N ASN A 77 10.16 9.40 10.32
CA ASN A 77 10.96 10.52 10.83
C ASN A 77 12.37 10.09 11.19
N TYR A 78 12.52 8.94 11.85
CA TYR A 78 13.84 8.39 12.20
C TYR A 78 14.72 8.13 10.98
N ILE A 79 14.16 7.48 9.95
CA ILE A 79 14.86 7.19 8.69
C ILE A 79 15.30 8.48 8.01
N LYS A 80 14.41 9.49 7.98
CA LYS A 80 14.67 10.78 7.35
C LYS A 80 15.73 11.60 8.11
N GLU A 81 15.65 11.68 9.43
CA GLU A 81 16.58 12.43 10.27
C GLU A 81 17.98 11.83 10.27
N ASN A 82 18.06 10.52 10.36
CA ASN A 82 19.34 9.79 10.36
C ASN A 82 19.86 9.48 8.96
N LYS A 83 19.14 9.90 7.89
CA LYS A 83 19.50 9.66 6.49
C LYS A 83 19.81 8.19 6.20
N VAL A 84 19.04 7.28 6.78
CA VAL A 84 19.22 5.85 6.59
C VAL A 84 18.83 5.48 5.16
N ASN A 85 19.78 4.98 4.38
CA ASN A 85 19.51 4.48 3.02
C ASN A 85 18.92 3.08 3.10
N MET A 86 17.59 3.01 3.15
CA MET A 86 16.86 1.75 3.25
C MET A 86 16.45 1.25 1.86
N LEU A 87 16.54 -0.07 1.68
CA LEU A 87 16.03 -0.78 0.50
C LEU A 87 14.68 -1.43 0.83
N GLY A 88 13.62 -0.96 0.19
CA GLY A 88 12.27 -1.47 0.44
C GLY A 88 11.62 -0.90 1.70
N GLU A 89 10.61 -1.60 2.21
CA GLU A 89 9.86 -1.24 3.42
C GLU A 89 10.36 -2.04 4.63
N PRO A 90 10.28 -1.47 5.86
CA PRO A 90 10.58 -2.22 7.08
C PRO A 90 9.65 -3.42 7.23
N LEU A 91 10.20 -4.59 7.50
CA LEU A 91 9.43 -5.81 7.72
C LEU A 91 9.29 -6.08 9.23
N PRO A 92 8.07 -6.32 9.76
CA PRO A 92 7.92 -6.68 11.15
C PRO A 92 8.60 -8.03 11.43
N ASN A 93 9.40 -8.09 12.50
CA ASN A 93 10.08 -9.31 12.91
C ASN A 93 9.13 -10.14 13.78
N GLU A 94 8.54 -11.20 13.22
CA GLU A 94 7.56 -12.04 13.91
C GLU A 94 8.14 -12.81 15.09
N GLU A 95 9.42 -13.13 15.08
CA GLU A 95 10.08 -13.91 16.14
C GLU A 95 10.35 -13.07 17.40
N LYS A 96 10.69 -11.79 17.21
CA LYS A 96 11.00 -10.86 18.31
C LYS A 96 9.82 -10.00 18.71
N GLN A 97 8.76 -9.97 17.89
CA GLN A 97 7.55 -9.21 18.17
C GLN A 97 6.84 -9.79 19.38
N GLN A 98 6.64 -8.98 20.41
CA GLN A 98 5.84 -9.36 21.56
C GLN A 98 4.36 -9.49 21.16
N ASN A 99 3.64 -10.37 21.86
CA ASN A 99 2.21 -10.49 21.65
C ASN A 99 1.53 -9.22 22.16
N ILE A 100 0.97 -8.42 21.23
CA ILE A 100 0.42 -7.11 21.54
C ILE A 100 -1.04 -7.24 21.96
N ASP A 101 -1.33 -6.86 23.21
CA ASP A 101 -2.68 -6.74 23.71
C ASP A 101 -3.00 -5.28 24.07
N PHE A 102 -3.82 -4.65 23.23
CA PHE A 102 -4.23 -3.26 23.40
C PHE A 102 -5.19 -3.01 24.57
N ASP A 103 -5.68 -4.05 25.23
CA ASP A 103 -6.56 -3.92 26.39
C ASP A 103 -5.81 -3.86 27.71
N THR A 104 -4.67 -4.54 27.80
CA THR A 104 -3.93 -4.73 29.06
C THR A 104 -2.57 -4.03 29.08
N MET A 105 -2.00 -3.74 27.91
CA MET A 105 -0.67 -3.14 27.79
C MET A 105 -0.75 -1.63 27.53
N ASP A 106 0.06 -0.88 28.26
CA ASP A 106 0.23 0.57 28.10
C ASP A 106 1.49 0.93 27.31
N GLU A 107 2.42 -0.02 27.14
CA GLU A 107 3.69 0.12 26.44
C GLU A 107 3.79 -0.94 25.34
N PHE A 108 4.30 -0.54 24.19
CA PHE A 108 4.43 -1.39 23.02
C PHE A 108 5.84 -1.33 22.44
N ASP A 109 6.47 -2.49 22.30
CA ASP A 109 7.75 -2.66 21.65
C ASP A 109 7.54 -3.28 20.26
N PHE A 110 7.95 -2.56 19.22
CA PHE A 110 7.88 -3.01 17.82
C PHE A 110 9.29 -3.22 17.29
N VAL A 111 9.51 -4.35 16.67
CA VAL A 111 10.79 -4.72 16.07
C VAL A 111 10.63 -4.93 14.58
N PHE A 112 11.44 -4.23 13.79
CA PHE A 112 11.43 -4.30 12.33
C PHE A 112 12.81 -4.68 11.79
N ASP A 113 12.83 -5.57 10.81
CA ASP A 113 14.01 -5.85 10.02
C ASP A 113 14.08 -4.91 8.82
N ILE A 114 15.23 -4.29 8.62
CA ILE A 114 15.46 -3.31 7.57
C ILE A 114 16.65 -3.77 6.72
N ALA A 115 16.48 -3.72 5.41
CA ALA A 115 17.59 -3.86 4.47
C ALA A 115 18.24 -2.50 4.21
N LEU A 116 19.55 -2.41 4.36
CA LEU A 116 20.33 -1.21 4.13
C LEU A 116 21.01 -1.25 2.77
N ALA A 117 21.00 -0.12 2.07
CA ALA A 117 21.79 0.04 0.85
C ALA A 117 23.26 0.15 1.20
N PRO A 118 24.14 -0.64 0.59
CA PRO A 118 25.57 -0.51 0.79
C PRO A 118 26.07 0.82 0.24
N GLU A 119 26.99 1.46 0.96
CA GLU A 119 27.68 2.64 0.44
C GLU A 119 28.72 2.21 -0.61
N PHE A 120 28.62 2.75 -1.80
CA PHE A 120 29.59 2.56 -2.86
C PHE A 120 29.96 3.89 -3.52
N LYS A 121 31.17 3.99 -3.98
CA LYS A 121 31.62 5.13 -4.80
C LYS A 121 31.58 4.70 -6.26
N ALA A 122 30.69 5.31 -7.03
CA ALA A 122 30.68 5.14 -8.48
C ALA A 122 31.62 6.19 -9.09
N GLU A 123 32.74 5.72 -9.63
CA GLU A 123 33.69 6.59 -10.34
C GLU A 123 33.62 6.25 -11.82
N VAL A 124 33.23 7.21 -12.64
CA VAL A 124 33.26 7.11 -14.09
C VAL A 124 34.54 7.78 -14.58
N SER A 125 35.35 7.05 -15.29
CA SER A 125 36.65 7.52 -15.82
C SER A 125 36.65 7.53 -17.34
N ALA A 126 37.57 8.29 -17.95
CA ALA A 126 37.76 8.31 -19.39
C ALA A 126 38.19 6.94 -19.98
N LYS A 127 38.53 5.95 -19.12
CA LYS A 127 38.89 4.58 -19.54
C LYS A 127 37.67 3.67 -19.66
N ASP A 128 36.52 4.07 -19.10
CA ASP A 128 35.29 3.26 -19.14
C ASP A 128 34.72 3.30 -20.53
N LYS A 129 34.45 2.14 -21.08
CA LYS A 129 33.83 1.96 -22.37
C LYS A 129 32.36 1.72 -22.17
N ILE A 130 31.54 2.58 -22.73
CA ILE A 130 30.09 2.44 -22.71
C ILE A 130 29.66 2.18 -24.15
N ASP A 131 28.97 1.07 -24.37
CA ASP A 131 28.41 0.76 -25.68
C ASP A 131 27.27 1.73 -26.01
N TYR A 132 27.40 2.41 -27.12
CA TYR A 132 26.37 3.30 -27.63
C TYR A 132 25.60 2.58 -28.74
N TYR A 133 24.33 2.31 -28.48
CA TYR A 133 23.47 1.62 -29.44
C TYR A 133 22.71 2.62 -30.30
N THR A 134 22.76 2.41 -31.63
CA THR A 134 21.90 3.11 -32.57
C THR A 134 20.74 2.18 -32.94
N ILE A 135 19.52 2.71 -32.89
CA ILE A 135 18.34 1.95 -33.27
C ILE A 135 18.14 2.16 -34.79
N GLU A 136 18.25 1.07 -35.55
CA GLU A 136 17.84 1.03 -36.94
C GLU A 136 16.36 0.67 -37.02
N VAL A 137 15.58 1.50 -37.67
CA VAL A 137 14.14 1.29 -37.88
C VAL A 137 13.94 0.28 -38.98
N SER A 138 13.45 -0.91 -38.65
CA SER A 138 13.09 -1.93 -39.64
C SER A 138 11.70 -1.68 -40.22
N ASP A 139 11.46 -2.21 -41.45
CA ASP A 139 10.14 -2.15 -42.08
C ASP A 139 9.05 -2.78 -41.22
N GLU A 140 9.38 -3.87 -40.49
CA GLU A 140 8.47 -4.51 -39.53
C GLU A 140 8.06 -3.58 -38.39
N MET A 141 8.98 -2.77 -37.87
CA MET A 141 8.66 -1.78 -36.83
C MET A 141 7.73 -0.71 -37.37
N ILE A 142 7.93 -0.28 -38.62
CA ILE A 142 7.06 0.68 -39.30
C ILE A 142 5.66 0.10 -39.46
N ASP A 143 5.55 -1.12 -39.98
CA ASP A 143 4.27 -1.81 -40.18
C ASP A 143 3.50 -2.02 -38.88
N ASN A 144 4.18 -2.41 -37.81
CA ASN A 144 3.58 -2.56 -36.49
C ASN A 144 3.08 -1.21 -35.94
N GLN A 145 3.83 -0.14 -36.15
CA GLN A 145 3.42 1.19 -35.74
C GLN A 145 2.21 1.70 -36.53
N VAL A 146 2.19 1.46 -37.84
CA VAL A 146 1.06 1.78 -38.73
C VAL A 146 -0.18 0.98 -38.29
N LYS A 147 -0.04 -0.32 -38.04
CA LYS A 147 -1.13 -1.16 -37.51
C LYS A 147 -1.70 -0.61 -36.20
N MET A 148 -0.85 -0.29 -35.23
CA MET A 148 -1.31 0.29 -33.97
C MET A 148 -2.07 1.59 -34.18
N TYR A 149 -1.59 2.44 -35.08
CA TYR A 149 -2.21 3.73 -35.35
C TYR A 149 -3.57 3.55 -36.05
N THR A 150 -3.65 2.68 -37.06
CA THR A 150 -4.89 2.39 -37.79
C THR A 150 -5.95 1.72 -36.90
N GLN A 151 -5.56 0.81 -36.00
CA GLN A 151 -6.47 0.23 -35.02
C GLN A 151 -7.05 1.26 -34.06
N ARG A 152 -6.27 2.27 -33.68
CA ARG A 152 -6.70 3.32 -32.77
C ARG A 152 -7.59 4.38 -33.41
N THR A 153 -7.36 4.68 -34.69
CA THR A 153 -8.04 5.76 -35.42
C THR A 153 -9.08 5.26 -36.44
N GLY A 154 -9.10 3.94 -36.67
CA GLY A 154 -10.03 3.29 -37.60
C GLY A 154 -11.49 3.42 -37.16
N LYS A 155 -12.39 3.28 -38.12
CA LYS A 155 -13.84 3.16 -37.89
C LYS A 155 -14.23 1.70 -38.00
N TYR A 156 -15.17 1.31 -37.16
CA TYR A 156 -15.74 -0.04 -37.22
C TYR A 156 -16.97 -0.02 -38.13
N ASP A 157 -16.93 -0.82 -39.18
CA ASP A 157 -18.05 -1.04 -40.07
C ASP A 157 -18.67 -2.43 -39.75
N THR A 158 -20.00 -2.52 -39.85
CA THR A 158 -20.69 -3.79 -39.63
C THR A 158 -20.54 -4.69 -40.85
N VAL A 159 -20.04 -5.89 -40.62
CA VAL A 159 -19.83 -6.93 -41.69
C VAL A 159 -20.69 -8.14 -41.39
N ASP A 160 -21.11 -8.84 -42.45
CA ASP A 160 -21.99 -9.99 -42.34
C ASP A 160 -21.20 -11.31 -42.10
N THR A 161 -19.94 -11.35 -42.47
CA THR A 161 -19.07 -12.52 -42.32
C THR A 161 -17.86 -12.20 -41.48
N TYR A 162 -17.60 -13.02 -40.48
CA TYR A 162 -16.46 -12.91 -39.59
C TYR A 162 -15.14 -13.23 -40.30
N GLN A 163 -14.14 -12.38 -40.08
CA GLN A 163 -12.74 -12.61 -40.44
C GLN A 163 -11.84 -12.52 -39.20
N ASP A 164 -10.62 -13.06 -39.30
CA ASP A 164 -9.65 -12.94 -38.21
C ASP A 164 -9.36 -11.48 -37.87
N ASN A 165 -9.36 -11.19 -36.57
CA ASN A 165 -9.23 -9.86 -35.96
C ASN A 165 -10.47 -8.95 -36.03
N ASP A 166 -11.63 -9.44 -36.47
CA ASP A 166 -12.88 -8.70 -36.33
C ASP A 166 -13.36 -8.63 -34.89
N MET A 167 -14.00 -7.53 -34.54
CA MET A 167 -14.61 -7.34 -33.23
C MET A 167 -16.04 -7.89 -33.20
N LEU A 168 -16.25 -8.92 -32.39
CA LEU A 168 -17.59 -9.50 -32.19
C LEU A 168 -18.33 -8.74 -31.08
N LYS A 169 -19.48 -8.13 -31.43
CA LYS A 169 -20.39 -7.51 -30.48
C LYS A 169 -21.63 -8.41 -30.32
N GLY A 170 -21.82 -8.98 -29.14
CA GLY A 170 -22.92 -9.90 -28.88
C GLY A 170 -23.44 -9.87 -27.46
N LEU A 171 -24.57 -10.56 -27.26
CA LEU A 171 -25.16 -10.82 -25.94
C LEU A 171 -24.59 -12.15 -25.42
N TRP A 172 -23.86 -12.10 -24.32
CA TRP A 172 -23.43 -13.31 -23.65
C TRP A 172 -24.56 -13.87 -22.78
N LEU A 173 -24.99 -15.08 -23.07
CA LEU A 173 -25.94 -15.86 -22.26
C LEU A 173 -25.18 -16.97 -21.55
N SER A 174 -24.98 -16.84 -20.26
CA SER A 174 -24.39 -17.91 -19.44
C SER A 174 -25.50 -18.90 -19.03
N TRP A 175 -25.33 -20.18 -19.38
CA TRP A 175 -26.16 -21.28 -18.91
C TRP A 175 -25.66 -21.76 -17.55
N THR A 176 -26.41 -21.50 -16.47
CA THR A 176 -26.18 -22.16 -15.19
C THR A 176 -27.08 -23.37 -15.09
N LYS A 177 -26.68 -24.41 -14.32
CA LYS A 177 -27.43 -25.65 -14.10
C LYS A 177 -28.89 -25.47 -13.67
N LYS A 178 -29.33 -24.26 -13.37
CA LYS A 178 -30.71 -23.88 -12.98
C LYS A 178 -31.41 -22.97 -13.99
N ALA A 179 -31.02 -22.98 -15.25
CA ALA A 179 -31.70 -22.28 -16.35
C ALA A 179 -32.03 -20.80 -16.10
N ILE A 180 -31.20 -20.08 -15.35
CA ILE A 180 -31.36 -18.62 -15.15
C ILE A 180 -30.57 -17.91 -16.25
N ARG A 181 -31.27 -17.31 -17.23
CA ARG A 181 -30.66 -16.46 -18.24
C ARG A 181 -30.21 -15.14 -17.62
N LYS A 182 -28.90 -14.95 -17.42
CA LYS A 182 -28.34 -13.64 -17.10
C LYS A 182 -27.96 -12.91 -18.39
N LYS A 183 -28.59 -11.79 -18.67
CA LYS A 183 -28.18 -10.87 -19.75
C LYS A 183 -27.00 -10.04 -19.25
N ALA A 184 -25.81 -10.30 -19.76
CA ALA A 184 -24.67 -9.38 -19.60
C ALA A 184 -24.47 -8.64 -20.94
N ALA A 185 -24.62 -7.34 -20.93
CA ALA A 185 -24.25 -6.50 -22.07
C ALA A 185 -22.84 -5.98 -21.83
N PHE A 186 -21.93 -6.29 -22.75
CA PHE A 186 -20.62 -5.62 -22.83
C PHE A 186 -20.79 -4.37 -23.71
N ARG A 187 -20.34 -3.23 -23.17
CA ARG A 187 -20.16 -1.99 -23.94
C ARG A 187 -18.73 -1.89 -24.42
#